data_d493170fe5e17b28ec0d173770f83137
#
_entry.id   d493170fe5e17b28ec0d173770f83137
#
_cell.length_a   1.000
_cell.length_b   1.000
_cell.length_c   1.000
_cell.angle_alpha   90.00
_cell.angle_beta   90.00
_cell.angle_gamma   90.00
#
_symmetry.space_group_name_H-M   'P 1'
#
loop_
_entity.id
_entity.type
_entity.pdbx_description
1 polymer ?
#
loop_
_entity_poly.entity_id
_entity_poly.type
_entity_poly.pdbx_seq_one_letter_code
_entity_poly.pdbx_strand_id
1 'polypeptide(L)'
;MHSLQGQNVIIVGGTTGLGLSAAKKLVAAGANVVVTSRTQANVDAALAELGPQARGFAADAATPEAAERAVAMFDRLDALYHVAGGSGRSKGDGPLHEMTDDGLDYTLDLNLKSVVLSNRAAVRKFIQQGNGGVILNMASVLGYSPSPKFFASHAYAAAKAGIIGFSKSIAAYYAPQNIRVNVIAPALVETPMSKRAATNDDIMTFIKTKQPLDGGRIGHPEDCDAAALLLLSPDSKFITGQVLAVDGGWSVSEGQIN
;
A
#
# COMPACT_ATOMS: atom_id res chain seq x y z
N MET A 1 9.09 17.02 -12.73
CA MET A 1 8.01 16.75 -11.76
C MET A 1 6.94 16.00 -12.52
N HIS A 2 6.56 14.79 -12.09
CA HIS A 2 5.53 13.99 -12.77
C HIS A 2 4.21 14.78 -12.73
N SER A 3 3.62 15.05 -13.88
CA SER A 3 2.31 15.72 -13.93
C SER A 3 1.21 14.69 -13.86
N LEU A 4 0.36 14.82 -12.86
CA LEU A 4 -0.86 14.03 -12.70
C LEU A 4 -2.11 14.92 -12.86
N GLN A 5 -1.94 16.04 -13.58
CA GLN A 5 -2.97 17.05 -13.76
C GLN A 5 -4.27 16.45 -14.31
N GLY A 6 -5.35 16.59 -13.54
CA GLY A 6 -6.68 16.09 -13.89
C GLY A 6 -6.84 14.56 -13.84
N GLN A 7 -5.85 13.81 -13.37
CA GLN A 7 -5.96 12.36 -13.15
C GLN A 7 -6.85 12.06 -11.94
N ASN A 8 -7.72 11.09 -12.07
CA ASN A 8 -8.64 10.63 -11.03
C ASN A 8 -8.06 9.39 -10.33
N VAL A 9 -7.66 9.53 -9.08
CA VAL A 9 -6.94 8.50 -8.33
C VAL A 9 -7.72 8.09 -7.08
N ILE A 10 -7.94 6.80 -6.89
CA ILE A 10 -8.48 6.24 -5.65
C ILE A 10 -7.31 5.77 -4.78
N ILE A 11 -7.31 6.13 -3.49
CA ILE A 11 -6.34 5.68 -2.51
C ILE A 11 -7.08 4.96 -1.39
N VAL A 12 -7.04 3.63 -1.42
CA VAL A 12 -7.61 2.81 -0.36
C VAL A 12 -6.66 2.81 0.83
N GLY A 13 -7.08 3.37 1.97
CA GLY A 13 -6.21 3.64 3.11
C GLY A 13 -5.44 4.96 2.99
N GLY A 14 -6.02 5.96 2.32
CA GLY A 14 -5.38 7.25 2.01
C GLY A 14 -5.45 8.31 3.12
N THR A 15 -5.80 7.95 4.36
CA THR A 15 -6.08 8.95 5.40
C THR A 15 -5.02 9.08 6.48
N THR A 16 -4.03 8.19 6.51
CA THR A 16 -2.93 8.21 7.49
C THR A 16 -1.65 7.63 6.88
N GLY A 17 -0.51 7.88 7.50
CA GLY A 17 0.79 7.29 7.14
C GLY A 17 1.12 7.39 5.65
N LEU A 18 1.57 6.28 5.06
CA LEU A 18 1.98 6.18 3.65
C LEU A 18 0.90 6.66 2.66
N GLY A 19 -0.36 6.30 2.93
CA GLY A 19 -1.48 6.67 2.05
C GLY A 19 -1.77 8.16 2.06
N LEU A 20 -1.73 8.81 3.23
CA LEU A 20 -1.94 10.26 3.35
C LEU A 20 -0.77 11.04 2.74
N SER A 21 0.47 10.60 2.97
CA SER A 21 1.66 11.20 2.36
C SER A 21 1.55 11.19 0.83
N ALA A 22 1.27 10.04 0.25
CA ALA A 22 1.05 9.91 -1.19
C ALA A 22 -0.13 10.76 -1.67
N ALA A 23 -1.26 10.81 -0.94
CA ALA A 23 -2.42 11.63 -1.29
C ALA A 23 -2.05 13.10 -1.40
N LYS A 24 -1.30 13.64 -0.44
CA LYS A 24 -0.79 15.03 -0.47
C LYS A 24 0.05 15.30 -1.71
N LYS A 25 0.96 14.40 -2.06
CA LYS A 25 1.81 14.54 -3.24
C LYS A 25 1.04 14.44 -4.55
N LEU A 26 0.04 13.54 -4.61
CA LEU A 26 -0.82 13.39 -5.78
C LEU A 26 -1.68 14.64 -6.00
N VAL A 27 -2.27 15.19 -4.94
CA VAL A 27 -3.00 16.48 -5.00
C VAL A 27 -2.08 17.61 -5.44
N ALA A 28 -0.88 17.71 -4.86
CA ALA A 28 0.11 18.71 -5.26
C ALA A 28 0.58 18.57 -6.71
N ALA A 29 0.52 17.36 -7.29
CA ALA A 29 0.80 17.08 -8.70
C ALA A 29 -0.42 17.31 -9.62
N GLY A 30 -1.56 17.78 -9.08
CA GLY A 30 -2.77 18.15 -9.83
C GLY A 30 -3.80 17.03 -9.97
N ALA A 31 -3.68 15.92 -9.26
CA ALA A 31 -4.66 14.85 -9.28
C ALA A 31 -5.91 15.18 -8.45
N ASN A 32 -7.06 14.66 -8.88
CA ASN A 32 -8.26 14.54 -8.05
C ASN A 32 -8.16 13.21 -7.29
N VAL A 33 -8.32 13.23 -5.98
CA VAL A 33 -8.19 12.01 -5.19
C VAL A 33 -9.47 11.63 -4.45
N VAL A 34 -9.73 10.33 -4.35
CA VAL A 34 -10.70 9.76 -3.41
C VAL A 34 -9.93 8.93 -2.40
N VAL A 35 -10.08 9.27 -1.11
CA VAL A 35 -9.45 8.54 -0.01
C VAL A 35 -10.47 7.75 0.78
N THR A 36 -10.12 6.54 1.22
CA THR A 36 -10.97 5.75 2.09
C THR A 36 -10.25 5.36 3.39
N SER A 37 -11.02 5.16 4.44
CA SER A 37 -10.56 4.72 5.76
C SER A 37 -11.68 4.01 6.50
N ARG A 38 -11.38 3.30 7.58
CA ARG A 38 -12.40 2.63 8.41
C ARG A 38 -13.26 3.58 9.25
N THR A 39 -12.77 4.77 9.57
CA THR A 39 -13.45 5.73 10.43
C THR A 39 -13.69 7.06 9.73
N GLN A 40 -14.86 7.67 9.97
CA GLN A 40 -15.18 8.96 9.39
C GLN A 40 -14.26 10.06 9.93
N ALA A 41 -13.89 10.01 11.20
CA ALA A 41 -12.96 10.97 11.80
C ALA A 41 -11.62 11.05 11.07
N ASN A 42 -11.04 9.90 10.66
CA ASN A 42 -9.81 9.89 9.88
C ASN A 42 -10.02 10.46 8.46
N VAL A 43 -11.18 10.21 7.86
CA VAL A 43 -11.53 10.79 6.55
C VAL A 43 -11.63 12.30 6.65
N ASP A 44 -12.37 12.82 7.61
CA ASP A 44 -12.58 14.25 7.80
C ASP A 44 -11.26 14.99 8.08
N ALA A 45 -10.40 14.43 8.93
CA ALA A 45 -9.07 14.97 9.20
C ALA A 45 -8.20 15.00 7.93
N ALA A 46 -8.19 13.91 7.14
CA ALA A 46 -7.41 13.87 5.90
C ALA A 46 -7.93 14.87 4.86
N LEU A 47 -9.26 15.00 4.70
CA LEU A 47 -9.84 15.95 3.74
C LEU A 47 -9.54 17.40 4.12
N ALA A 48 -9.49 17.73 5.41
CA ALA A 48 -9.08 19.06 5.87
C ALA A 48 -7.64 19.41 5.46
N GLU A 49 -6.74 18.41 5.40
CA GLU A 49 -5.35 18.59 4.97
C GLU A 49 -5.18 18.57 3.43
N LEU A 50 -6.00 17.77 2.72
CA LEU A 50 -5.89 17.55 1.27
C LEU A 50 -6.58 18.67 0.45
N GLY A 51 -7.56 19.35 1.02
CA GLY A 51 -8.29 20.43 0.35
C GLY A 51 -9.34 19.97 -0.67
N PRO A 52 -9.82 20.88 -1.52
CA PRO A 52 -11.03 20.67 -2.34
C PRO A 52 -10.88 19.66 -3.48
N GLN A 53 -9.66 19.27 -3.86
CA GLN A 53 -9.41 18.24 -4.88
C GLN A 53 -9.55 16.82 -4.33
N ALA A 54 -9.78 16.70 -3.02
CA ALA A 54 -9.97 15.43 -2.36
C ALA A 54 -11.41 15.20 -1.93
N ARG A 55 -11.86 13.96 -2.09
CA ARG A 55 -13.12 13.45 -1.54
C ARG A 55 -12.83 12.16 -0.79
N GLY A 56 -13.73 11.73 0.06
CA GLY A 56 -13.52 10.49 0.79
C GLY A 56 -14.74 10.00 1.53
N PHE A 57 -14.67 8.78 2.02
CA PHE A 57 -15.71 8.17 2.84
C PHE A 57 -15.15 7.06 3.73
N ALA A 58 -15.86 6.80 4.82
CA ALA A 58 -15.53 5.67 5.69
C ALA A 58 -16.12 4.37 5.16
N ALA A 59 -15.27 3.34 5.07
CA ALA A 59 -15.68 1.97 4.73
C ALA A 59 -14.60 0.97 5.13
N ASP A 60 -15.00 -0.28 5.33
CA ASP A 60 -14.07 -1.41 5.46
C ASP A 60 -13.63 -1.89 4.08
N ALA A 61 -12.33 -1.79 3.80
CA ALA A 61 -11.75 -2.21 2.52
C ALA A 61 -11.88 -3.72 2.23
N ALA A 62 -12.16 -4.54 3.26
CA ALA A 62 -12.38 -5.98 3.11
C ALA A 62 -13.81 -6.32 2.62
N THR A 63 -14.64 -5.32 2.29
CA THR A 63 -15.99 -5.51 1.76
C THR A 63 -16.08 -5.14 0.27
N PRO A 64 -16.85 -5.90 -0.54
CA PRO A 64 -17.04 -5.57 -1.96
C PRO A 64 -17.68 -4.20 -2.17
N GLU A 65 -18.62 -3.82 -1.31
CA GLU A 65 -19.38 -2.56 -1.39
C GLU A 65 -18.47 -1.34 -1.25
N ALA A 66 -17.42 -1.42 -0.42
CA ALA A 66 -16.43 -0.35 -0.28
C ALA A 66 -15.69 -0.10 -1.60
N ALA A 67 -15.28 -1.17 -2.28
CA ALA A 67 -14.57 -1.09 -3.55
C ALA A 67 -15.47 -0.54 -4.67
N GLU A 68 -16.70 -1.03 -4.79
CA GLU A 68 -17.67 -0.56 -5.79
C GLU A 68 -18.04 0.91 -5.56
N ARG A 69 -18.26 1.32 -4.29
CA ARG A 69 -18.52 2.73 -3.95
C ARG A 69 -17.34 3.63 -4.34
N ALA A 70 -16.10 3.18 -4.09
CA ALA A 70 -14.92 3.96 -4.41
C ALA A 70 -14.81 4.24 -5.93
N VAL A 71 -14.97 3.23 -6.78
CA VAL A 71 -14.89 3.40 -8.24
C VAL A 71 -16.06 4.20 -8.81
N ALA A 72 -17.21 4.21 -8.14
CA ALA A 72 -18.36 5.01 -8.53
C ALA A 72 -18.20 6.53 -8.22
N MET A 73 -17.20 6.91 -7.43
CA MET A 73 -16.93 8.33 -7.12
C MET A 73 -16.40 9.14 -8.32
N PHE A 74 -15.96 8.43 -9.38
CA PHE A 74 -15.48 9.05 -10.61
C PHE A 74 -16.20 8.48 -11.84
N ASP A 75 -16.58 9.32 -12.78
CA ASP A 75 -17.08 8.89 -14.09
C ASP A 75 -15.96 8.18 -14.86
N ARG A 76 -14.74 8.72 -14.82
CA ARG A 76 -13.51 8.10 -15.32
C ARG A 76 -12.52 7.89 -14.18
N LEU A 77 -11.98 6.68 -14.07
CA LEU A 77 -10.90 6.34 -13.16
C LEU A 77 -9.59 6.21 -13.96
N ASP A 78 -8.51 6.79 -13.47
CA ASP A 78 -7.19 6.68 -14.10
C ASP A 78 -6.26 5.76 -13.30
N ALA A 79 -6.34 5.82 -11.96
CA ALA A 79 -5.48 4.99 -11.12
C ALA A 79 -6.12 4.55 -9.80
N LEU A 80 -5.68 3.40 -9.31
CA LEU A 80 -5.94 2.89 -7.97
C LEU A 80 -4.62 2.70 -7.23
N TYR A 81 -4.52 3.25 -6.02
CA TYR A 81 -3.44 2.93 -5.08
C TYR A 81 -4.01 2.26 -3.83
N HIS A 82 -3.71 0.98 -3.64
CA HIS A 82 -4.14 0.24 -2.46
C HIS A 82 -3.03 0.22 -1.41
N VAL A 83 -3.23 0.97 -0.34
CA VAL A 83 -2.30 1.10 0.81
C VAL A 83 -2.87 0.44 2.06
N ALA A 84 -4.20 0.31 2.15
CA ALA A 84 -4.86 -0.27 3.31
C ALA A 84 -4.27 -1.64 3.66
N GLY A 85 -4.01 -1.82 4.94
CA GLY A 85 -3.44 -3.04 5.48
C GLY A 85 -3.05 -2.83 6.93
N GLY A 86 -2.55 -3.87 7.56
CA GLY A 86 -2.14 -3.77 8.94
C GLY A 86 -1.63 -5.07 9.51
N SER A 87 -0.96 -4.97 10.66
CA SER A 87 -0.53 -6.13 11.43
C SER A 87 -1.75 -6.80 12.10
N GLY A 88 -1.85 -8.10 11.97
CA GLY A 88 -2.83 -8.92 12.67
C GLY A 88 -2.42 -9.35 14.09
N ARG A 89 -1.28 -8.88 14.60
CA ARG A 89 -0.72 -9.33 15.89
C ARG A 89 -1.72 -9.22 17.06
N SER A 90 -2.43 -8.13 17.14
CA SER A 90 -3.45 -7.93 18.21
C SER A 90 -4.68 -8.80 18.05
N LYS A 91 -4.77 -9.55 16.94
CA LYS A 91 -5.86 -10.46 16.59
C LYS A 91 -5.43 -11.92 16.55
N GLY A 92 -4.16 -12.20 16.89
CA GLY A 92 -3.65 -13.56 16.97
C GLY A 92 -2.74 -14.00 15.80
N ASP A 93 -2.33 -13.08 14.90
CA ASP A 93 -1.23 -13.37 13.95
C ASP A 93 0.11 -13.32 14.70
N GLY A 94 0.94 -14.33 14.52
CA GLY A 94 2.22 -14.46 15.19
C GLY A 94 3.02 -15.66 14.70
N PRO A 95 3.84 -16.26 15.59
CA PRO A 95 4.48 -17.55 15.32
C PRO A 95 3.43 -18.62 14.97
N LEU A 96 3.75 -19.48 14.00
CA LEU A 96 2.75 -20.40 13.41
C LEU A 96 2.04 -21.28 14.46
N HIS A 97 2.77 -21.75 15.47
CA HIS A 97 2.21 -22.61 16.52
C HIS A 97 1.35 -21.85 17.56
N GLU A 98 1.38 -20.51 17.54
CA GLU A 98 0.57 -19.65 18.43
C GLU A 98 -0.51 -18.90 17.65
N MET A 99 -0.50 -18.99 16.32
CA MET A 99 -1.45 -18.27 15.46
C MET A 99 -2.85 -18.85 15.64
N THR A 100 -3.83 -17.95 15.85
CA THR A 100 -5.24 -18.34 15.93
C THR A 100 -5.91 -18.29 14.57
N ASP A 101 -7.01 -19.05 14.39
CA ASP A 101 -7.82 -18.99 13.15
C ASP A 101 -8.37 -17.58 12.91
N ASP A 102 -8.87 -16.91 13.95
CA ASP A 102 -9.32 -15.50 13.87
C ASP A 102 -8.19 -14.55 13.44
N GLY A 103 -6.98 -14.77 13.95
CA GLY A 103 -5.80 -13.99 13.58
C GLY A 103 -5.40 -14.18 12.11
N LEU A 104 -5.48 -15.42 11.63
CA LEU A 104 -5.26 -15.77 10.24
C LEU A 104 -6.28 -15.08 9.32
N ASP A 105 -7.57 -15.31 9.59
CA ASP A 105 -8.68 -14.79 8.77
C ASP A 105 -8.66 -13.25 8.75
N TYR A 106 -8.56 -12.62 9.93
CA TYR A 106 -8.49 -11.16 10.01
C TYR A 106 -7.32 -10.59 9.20
N THR A 107 -6.13 -11.23 9.31
CA THR A 107 -4.93 -10.72 8.64
C THR A 107 -5.02 -10.88 7.12
N LEU A 108 -5.53 -12.01 6.64
CA LEU A 108 -5.74 -12.25 5.22
C LEU A 108 -6.83 -11.34 4.64
N ASP A 109 -7.95 -11.18 5.35
CA ASP A 109 -9.04 -10.29 4.92
C ASP A 109 -8.57 -8.84 4.82
N LEU A 110 -7.89 -8.34 5.84
CA LEU A 110 -7.42 -6.97 5.89
C LEU A 110 -6.35 -6.66 4.82
N ASN A 111 -5.43 -7.58 4.56
CA ASN A 111 -4.27 -7.32 3.70
C ASN A 111 -4.44 -7.84 2.27
N LEU A 112 -4.88 -9.10 2.06
CA LEU A 112 -4.94 -9.71 0.74
C LEU A 112 -6.31 -9.58 0.08
N LYS A 113 -7.38 -9.97 0.78
CA LYS A 113 -8.74 -9.91 0.24
C LYS A 113 -9.13 -8.48 -0.13
N SER A 114 -8.81 -7.49 0.72
CA SER A 114 -9.08 -6.08 0.45
C SER A 114 -8.41 -5.59 -0.84
N VAL A 115 -7.15 -6.00 -1.09
CA VAL A 115 -6.44 -5.73 -2.35
C VAL A 115 -7.16 -6.34 -3.54
N VAL A 116 -7.53 -7.62 -3.45
CA VAL A 116 -8.24 -8.33 -4.53
C VAL A 116 -9.56 -7.63 -4.86
N LEU A 117 -10.33 -7.23 -3.85
CA LEU A 117 -11.64 -6.58 -4.04
C LEU A 117 -11.49 -5.21 -4.74
N SER A 118 -10.60 -4.35 -4.26
CA SER A 118 -10.39 -3.03 -4.86
C SER A 118 -9.81 -3.11 -6.27
N ASN A 119 -8.84 -4.02 -6.49
CA ASN A 119 -8.25 -4.24 -7.81
C ASN A 119 -9.31 -4.76 -8.80
N ARG A 120 -10.17 -5.70 -8.37
CA ARG A 120 -11.27 -6.22 -9.19
C ARG A 120 -12.24 -5.11 -9.63
N ALA A 121 -12.63 -4.23 -8.70
CA ALA A 121 -13.51 -3.11 -9.01
C ALA A 121 -12.85 -2.13 -9.99
N ALA A 122 -11.57 -1.77 -9.76
CA ALA A 122 -10.82 -0.90 -10.64
C ALA A 122 -10.65 -1.49 -12.05
N VAL A 123 -10.28 -2.78 -12.16
CA VAL A 123 -10.14 -3.46 -13.47
C VAL A 123 -11.45 -3.47 -14.23
N ARG A 124 -12.58 -3.76 -13.58
CA ARG A 124 -13.91 -3.70 -14.22
C ARG A 124 -14.19 -2.30 -14.78
N LYS A 125 -13.89 -1.25 -14.00
CA LYS A 125 -14.03 0.14 -14.44
C LYS A 125 -13.11 0.47 -15.62
N PHE A 126 -11.84 0.06 -15.60
CA PHE A 126 -10.89 0.27 -16.69
C PHE A 126 -11.31 -0.43 -17.99
N ILE A 127 -11.81 -1.68 -17.90
CA ILE A 127 -12.34 -2.41 -19.06
C ILE A 127 -13.58 -1.70 -19.63
N GLN A 128 -14.52 -1.28 -18.77
CA GLN A 128 -15.71 -0.55 -19.20
C GLN A 128 -15.37 0.76 -19.90
N GLN A 129 -14.34 1.48 -19.44
CA GLN A 129 -13.89 2.73 -20.03
C GLN A 129 -13.14 2.54 -21.36
N GLY A 130 -12.46 1.40 -21.56
CA GLY A 130 -11.72 1.07 -22.78
C GLY A 130 -10.40 1.84 -23.00
N ASN A 131 -9.92 2.59 -22.00
CA ASN A 131 -8.73 3.44 -22.12
C ASN A 131 -7.55 3.03 -21.21
N GLY A 132 -7.59 1.81 -20.66
CA GLY A 132 -6.59 1.31 -19.73
C GLY A 132 -6.70 1.90 -18.34
N GLY A 133 -5.62 1.77 -17.54
CA GLY A 133 -5.55 2.28 -16.18
C GLY A 133 -4.31 1.83 -15.44
N VAL A 134 -4.15 2.31 -14.21
CA VAL A 134 -2.98 1.99 -13.38
C VAL A 134 -3.42 1.48 -12.02
N ILE A 135 -2.80 0.40 -11.57
CA ILE A 135 -2.93 -0.12 -10.21
C ILE A 135 -1.56 -0.14 -9.54
N LEU A 136 -1.50 0.39 -8.33
CA LEU A 136 -0.35 0.29 -7.45
C LEU A 136 -0.80 -0.39 -6.15
N ASN A 137 -0.15 -1.48 -5.79
CA ASN A 137 -0.45 -2.22 -4.57
C ASN A 137 0.69 -2.08 -3.55
N MET A 138 0.34 -2.01 -2.26
CA MET A 138 1.28 -1.94 -1.16
C MET A 138 1.54 -3.34 -0.59
N ALA A 139 2.73 -3.90 -0.87
CA ALA A 139 3.20 -5.12 -0.22
C ALA A 139 4.05 -4.79 1.04
N SER A 140 5.10 -5.52 1.27
CA SER A 140 6.14 -5.32 2.27
C SER A 140 7.34 -6.18 1.93
N VAL A 141 8.54 -5.76 2.32
CA VAL A 141 9.74 -6.62 2.28
C VAL A 141 9.55 -7.93 3.04
N LEU A 142 8.71 -7.96 4.08
CA LEU A 142 8.41 -9.17 4.85
C LEU A 142 7.73 -10.28 4.02
N GLY A 143 7.19 -9.96 2.84
CA GLY A 143 6.66 -10.96 1.92
C GLY A 143 7.76 -11.81 1.22
N TYR A 144 9.02 -11.38 1.24
CA TYR A 144 10.14 -12.10 0.58
C TYR A 144 11.48 -11.99 1.30
N SER A 145 11.62 -11.12 2.29
CA SER A 145 12.83 -10.93 3.11
C SER A 145 12.45 -10.97 4.59
N PRO A 146 12.27 -12.15 5.18
CA PRO A 146 11.76 -12.31 6.53
C PRO A 146 12.75 -11.84 7.60
N SER A 147 12.22 -11.45 8.75
CA SER A 147 13.01 -11.12 9.95
C SER A 147 12.41 -11.85 11.15
N PRO A 148 12.89 -13.07 11.45
CA PRO A 148 12.24 -13.97 12.39
C PRO A 148 12.25 -13.46 13.84
N LYS A 149 13.32 -12.76 14.26
CA LYS A 149 13.44 -12.30 15.66
C LYS A 149 12.40 -11.25 16.05
N PHE A 150 12.09 -10.29 15.16
CA PHE A 150 11.30 -9.11 15.52
C PHE A 150 9.94 -9.04 14.84
N PHE A 151 9.78 -9.72 13.69
CA PHE A 151 8.62 -9.60 12.80
C PHE A 151 8.03 -10.96 12.43
N ALA A 152 7.87 -11.85 13.41
CA ALA A 152 7.26 -13.17 13.24
C ALA A 152 5.72 -13.07 13.16
N SER A 153 5.19 -12.44 12.10
CA SER A 153 3.76 -12.38 11.77
C SER A 153 3.55 -13.12 10.47
N HIS A 154 3.26 -14.41 10.55
CA HIS A 154 3.34 -15.32 9.41
C HIS A 154 2.16 -15.14 8.44
N ALA A 155 0.94 -14.88 8.94
CA ALA A 155 -0.20 -14.58 8.08
C ALA A 155 0.01 -13.25 7.33
N TYR A 156 0.59 -12.23 7.98
CA TYR A 156 0.94 -10.98 7.33
C TYR A 156 1.98 -11.19 6.22
N ALA A 157 3.05 -11.95 6.49
CA ALA A 157 4.07 -12.26 5.49
C ALA A 157 3.47 -13.00 4.29
N ALA A 158 2.62 -14.00 4.53
CA ALA A 158 1.90 -14.74 3.49
C ALA A 158 0.99 -13.81 2.67
N ALA A 159 0.23 -12.91 3.31
CA ALA A 159 -0.62 -11.94 2.62
C ALA A 159 0.21 -11.00 1.72
N LYS A 160 1.34 -10.49 2.23
CA LYS A 160 2.20 -9.57 1.46
C LYS A 160 2.93 -10.26 0.31
N ALA A 161 3.33 -11.52 0.46
CA ALA A 161 3.80 -12.37 -0.64
C ALA A 161 2.68 -12.63 -1.67
N GLY A 162 1.47 -12.92 -1.20
CA GLY A 162 0.28 -13.11 -2.02
C GLY A 162 -0.05 -11.88 -2.89
N ILE A 163 0.07 -10.66 -2.34
CA ILE A 163 -0.10 -9.41 -3.11
C ILE A 163 0.88 -9.34 -4.27
N ILE A 164 2.14 -9.73 -4.07
CA ILE A 164 3.16 -9.73 -5.12
C ILE A 164 2.78 -10.70 -6.25
N GLY A 165 2.46 -11.96 -5.91
CA GLY A 165 2.05 -12.97 -6.88
C GLY A 165 0.78 -12.58 -7.63
N PHE A 166 -0.25 -12.11 -6.91
CA PHE A 166 -1.50 -11.61 -7.47
C PHE A 166 -1.26 -10.45 -8.44
N SER A 167 -0.47 -9.44 -8.04
CA SER A 167 -0.19 -8.27 -8.86
C SER A 167 0.52 -8.63 -10.16
N LYS A 168 1.51 -9.54 -10.13
CA LYS A 168 2.18 -10.04 -11.33
C LYS A 168 1.23 -10.78 -12.27
N SER A 169 0.35 -11.62 -11.70
CA SER A 169 -0.62 -12.39 -12.48
C SER A 169 -1.59 -11.48 -13.23
N ILE A 170 -2.19 -10.50 -12.56
CA ILE A 170 -3.11 -9.58 -13.20
C ILE A 170 -2.40 -8.58 -14.13
N ALA A 171 -1.14 -8.19 -13.84
CA ALA A 171 -0.33 -7.38 -14.74
C ALA A 171 -0.15 -8.06 -16.10
N ALA A 172 0.21 -9.35 -16.10
CA ALA A 172 0.39 -10.13 -17.32
C ALA A 172 -0.93 -10.28 -18.12
N TYR A 173 -2.03 -10.58 -17.41
CA TYR A 173 -3.32 -10.83 -18.07
C TYR A 173 -3.92 -9.56 -18.69
N TYR A 174 -3.82 -8.42 -18.01
CA TYR A 174 -4.46 -7.17 -18.44
C TYR A 174 -3.54 -6.20 -19.19
N ALA A 175 -2.29 -6.56 -19.46
CA ALA A 175 -1.37 -5.74 -20.28
C ALA A 175 -1.92 -5.42 -21.68
N PRO A 176 -2.58 -6.35 -22.41
CA PRO A 176 -3.18 -6.04 -23.72
C PRO A 176 -4.27 -4.96 -23.67
N GLN A 177 -4.90 -4.73 -22.51
CA GLN A 177 -5.87 -3.67 -22.29
C GLN A 177 -5.24 -2.37 -21.78
N ASN A 178 -3.90 -2.23 -21.82
CA ASN A 178 -3.15 -1.11 -21.28
C ASN A 178 -3.40 -0.87 -19.77
N ILE A 179 -3.66 -1.92 -19.01
CA ILE A 179 -3.75 -1.84 -17.55
C ILE A 179 -2.40 -2.25 -16.97
N ARG A 180 -1.76 -1.32 -16.27
CA ARG A 180 -0.48 -1.55 -15.59
C ARG A 180 -0.73 -1.86 -14.12
N VAL A 181 -0.01 -2.84 -13.59
CA VAL A 181 -0.09 -3.19 -12.16
C VAL A 181 1.33 -3.34 -11.61
N ASN A 182 1.66 -2.56 -10.60
CA ASN A 182 2.96 -2.61 -9.93
C ASN A 182 2.78 -2.67 -8.40
N VAL A 183 3.86 -2.92 -7.71
CA VAL A 183 3.90 -3.08 -6.26
C VAL A 183 5.01 -2.22 -5.67
N ILE A 184 4.73 -1.52 -4.56
CA ILE A 184 5.75 -0.99 -3.67
C ILE A 184 5.86 -1.91 -2.45
N ALA A 185 7.08 -2.23 -2.05
CA ALA A 185 7.39 -3.05 -0.89
C ALA A 185 8.28 -2.28 0.10
N PRO A 186 7.69 -1.55 1.06
CA PRO A 186 8.44 -0.87 2.09
C PRO A 186 9.01 -1.84 3.14
N ALA A 187 10.07 -1.41 3.82
CA ALA A 187 10.50 -2.01 5.06
C ALA A 187 9.83 -1.33 6.27
N LEU A 188 10.54 -1.09 7.37
CA LEU A 188 9.96 -0.40 8.52
C LEU A 188 9.88 1.10 8.25
N VAL A 189 8.66 1.62 8.24
CA VAL A 189 8.35 3.05 8.05
C VAL A 189 7.57 3.55 9.25
N GLU A 190 7.86 4.77 9.70
CA GLU A 190 7.18 5.41 10.81
C GLU A 190 5.72 5.75 10.45
N THR A 191 4.81 5.02 11.05
CA THR A 191 3.36 5.13 10.81
C THR A 191 2.63 4.76 12.11
N PRO A 192 1.34 5.04 12.24
CA PRO A 192 0.56 4.55 13.39
C PRO A 192 0.66 3.04 13.61
N MET A 193 0.83 2.26 12.54
CA MET A 193 0.97 0.79 12.63
C MET A 193 2.33 0.36 13.20
N SER A 194 3.40 1.10 12.94
CA SER A 194 4.77 0.76 13.36
C SER A 194 5.15 1.26 14.76
N LYS A 195 4.26 1.95 15.46
CA LYS A 195 4.54 2.61 16.75
C LYS A 195 5.25 1.68 17.75
N ARG A 196 4.81 0.41 17.88
CA ARG A 196 5.48 -0.58 18.73
C ARG A 196 6.95 -0.80 18.35
N ALA A 197 7.24 -0.89 17.08
CA ALA A 197 8.60 -1.13 16.60
C ALA A 197 9.47 0.12 16.75
N ALA A 198 8.92 1.29 16.42
CA ALA A 198 9.61 2.57 16.50
C ALA A 198 9.97 2.99 17.94
N THR A 199 9.29 2.43 18.96
CA THR A 199 9.55 2.70 20.39
C THR A 199 10.32 1.58 21.10
N ASN A 200 10.83 0.59 20.38
CA ASN A 200 11.58 -0.53 20.95
C ASN A 200 13.06 -0.42 20.55
N ASP A 201 13.95 -0.23 21.52
CA ASP A 201 15.38 0.02 21.31
C ASP A 201 16.09 -1.15 20.62
N ASP A 202 15.73 -2.40 20.93
CA ASP A 202 16.33 -3.57 20.28
C ASP A 202 15.96 -3.64 18.80
N ILE A 203 14.69 -3.32 18.49
CA ILE A 203 14.23 -3.24 17.10
C ILE A 203 14.95 -2.11 16.38
N MET A 204 15.05 -0.93 16.98
CA MET A 204 15.71 0.22 16.35
C MET A 204 17.21 -0.02 16.16
N THR A 205 17.87 -0.70 17.08
CA THR A 205 19.27 -1.14 16.91
C THR A 205 19.40 -2.10 15.73
N PHE A 206 18.48 -3.07 15.59
CA PHE A 206 18.46 -3.96 14.43
C PHE A 206 18.18 -3.20 13.13
N ILE A 207 17.22 -2.28 13.13
CA ILE A 207 16.87 -1.46 11.95
C ILE A 207 18.07 -0.66 11.45
N LYS A 208 18.89 -0.11 12.35
CA LYS A 208 20.09 0.65 12.01
C LYS A 208 21.05 -0.13 11.10
N THR A 209 21.11 -1.44 11.25
CA THR A 209 21.95 -2.31 10.41
C THR A 209 21.17 -2.94 9.24
N LYS A 210 19.87 -3.17 9.41
CA LYS A 210 19.03 -3.82 8.40
C LYS A 210 18.51 -2.85 7.33
N GLN A 211 18.36 -1.57 7.70
CA GLN A 211 18.03 -0.45 6.79
C GLN A 211 19.19 0.57 6.83
N PRO A 212 20.39 0.23 6.36
CA PRO A 212 21.60 1.02 6.63
C PRO A 212 21.64 2.37 5.90
N LEU A 213 20.76 2.61 4.94
CA LEU A 213 20.73 3.86 4.19
C LEU A 213 20.37 5.03 5.12
N ASP A 214 20.93 6.20 4.83
CA ASP A 214 20.67 7.46 5.55
C ASP A 214 20.89 7.34 7.09
N GLY A 215 22.03 6.75 7.46
CA GLY A 215 22.44 6.53 8.85
C GLY A 215 21.69 5.42 9.59
N GLY A 216 20.93 4.60 8.88
CA GLY A 216 20.20 3.47 9.47
C GLY A 216 18.93 3.89 10.19
N ARG A 217 18.27 4.94 9.74
CA ARG A 217 17.01 5.41 10.31
C ARG A 217 15.82 4.53 9.92
N ILE A 218 14.75 4.61 10.68
CA ILE A 218 13.44 4.18 10.24
C ILE A 218 13.02 5.01 9.01
N GLY A 219 12.33 4.41 8.05
CA GLY A 219 11.79 5.14 6.90
C GLY A 219 10.68 6.11 7.33
N HIS A 220 10.50 7.17 6.56
CA HIS A 220 9.36 8.08 6.69
C HIS A 220 8.33 7.81 5.59
N PRO A 221 7.05 8.15 5.77
CA PRO A 221 6.04 7.98 4.73
C PRO A 221 6.43 8.60 3.38
N GLU A 222 7.10 9.75 3.43
CA GLU A 222 7.56 10.52 2.26
C GLU A 222 8.61 9.80 1.42
N ASP A 223 9.35 8.84 1.99
CA ASP A 223 10.34 8.05 1.26
C ASP A 223 9.68 7.19 0.15
N CYS A 224 8.41 6.83 0.31
CA CYS A 224 7.66 6.08 -0.69
C CYS A 224 6.98 6.95 -1.76
N ASP A 225 6.89 8.26 -1.55
CA ASP A 225 6.09 9.14 -2.41
C ASP A 225 6.62 9.22 -3.84
N ALA A 226 7.94 9.35 -4.01
CA ALA A 226 8.53 9.43 -5.35
C ALA A 226 8.26 8.17 -6.18
N ALA A 227 8.37 6.99 -5.56
CA ALA A 227 8.04 5.72 -6.18
C ALA A 227 6.55 5.62 -6.53
N ALA A 228 5.66 6.06 -5.64
CA ALA A 228 4.23 6.07 -5.87
C ALA A 228 3.86 7.00 -7.04
N LEU A 229 4.37 8.23 -7.05
CA LEU A 229 4.10 9.19 -8.13
C LEU A 229 4.60 8.65 -9.48
N LEU A 230 5.82 8.13 -9.55
CA LEU A 230 6.37 7.53 -10.76
C LEU A 230 5.46 6.41 -11.28
N LEU A 231 5.15 5.42 -10.43
CA LEU A 231 4.42 4.23 -10.86
C LEU A 231 2.95 4.51 -11.20
N LEU A 232 2.35 5.55 -10.60
CA LEU A 232 0.97 5.99 -10.92
C LEU A 232 0.91 6.91 -12.14
N SER A 233 2.02 7.57 -12.51
CA SER A 233 2.05 8.55 -13.60
C SER A 233 2.19 7.92 -14.99
N PRO A 234 1.89 8.67 -16.06
CA PRO A 234 2.18 8.26 -17.45
C PRO A 234 3.67 8.06 -17.76
N ASP A 235 4.59 8.60 -16.93
CA ASP A 235 6.03 8.44 -17.14
C ASP A 235 6.50 7.00 -17.02
N SER A 236 5.73 6.15 -16.33
CA SER A 236 5.98 4.71 -16.20
C SER A 236 5.14 3.83 -17.14
N LYS A 237 4.72 4.36 -18.30
CA LYS A 237 3.83 3.67 -19.27
C LYS A 237 4.35 2.31 -19.76
N PHE A 238 5.64 2.04 -19.62
CA PHE A 238 6.27 0.77 -20.02
C PHE A 238 6.70 -0.09 -18.83
N ILE A 239 6.21 0.25 -17.60
CA ILE A 239 6.52 -0.47 -16.36
C ILE A 239 5.26 -1.16 -15.85
N THR A 240 5.24 -2.50 -15.85
CA THR A 240 4.17 -3.32 -15.28
C THR A 240 4.74 -4.61 -14.67
N GLY A 241 4.05 -5.20 -13.69
CA GLY A 241 4.45 -6.42 -13.01
C GLY A 241 5.67 -6.27 -12.08
N GLN A 242 6.12 -5.03 -11.81
CA GLN A 242 7.32 -4.80 -11.01
C GLN A 242 7.01 -4.70 -9.52
N VAL A 243 8.00 -5.12 -8.72
CA VAL A 243 8.01 -4.94 -7.27
C VAL A 243 9.19 -4.02 -6.94
N LEU A 244 8.88 -2.80 -6.52
CA LEU A 244 9.89 -1.82 -6.14
C LEU A 244 10.03 -1.80 -4.62
N ALA A 245 11.19 -2.26 -4.12
CA ALA A 245 11.54 -2.10 -2.72
C ALA A 245 11.86 -0.63 -2.42
N VAL A 246 11.27 -0.09 -1.36
CA VAL A 246 11.62 1.21 -0.77
C VAL A 246 11.92 0.93 0.70
N ASP A 247 13.14 0.47 0.94
CA ASP A 247 13.43 -0.33 2.13
C ASP A 247 14.73 0.05 2.87
N GLY A 248 15.37 1.14 2.47
CA GLY A 248 16.62 1.58 3.09
C GLY A 248 17.78 0.57 3.00
N GLY A 249 17.68 -0.41 2.10
CA GLY A 249 18.65 -1.48 1.92
C GLY A 249 18.31 -2.77 2.68
N TRP A 250 17.12 -2.90 3.27
CA TRP A 250 16.67 -4.09 3.99
C TRP A 250 16.88 -5.40 3.22
N SER A 251 16.44 -5.45 1.96
CA SER A 251 16.45 -6.69 1.16
C SER A 251 17.86 -7.14 0.77
N VAL A 252 18.86 -6.26 0.82
CA VAL A 252 20.24 -6.52 0.39
C VAL A 252 21.25 -6.46 1.54
N SER A 253 20.79 -6.18 2.76
CA SER A 253 21.60 -6.14 3.98
C SER A 253 21.37 -7.37 4.84
N GLU A 254 22.41 -7.89 5.48
CA GLU A 254 22.29 -9.00 6.43
C GLU A 254 21.63 -8.56 7.74
N GLY A 255 21.78 -7.30 8.14
CA GLY A 255 21.26 -6.78 9.41
C GLY A 255 22.05 -7.30 10.59
N GLN A 256 23.35 -7.30 10.52
CA GLN A 256 24.24 -7.73 11.60
C GLN A 256 24.17 -6.77 12.78
N ILE A 257 24.13 -7.32 13.99
CA ILE A 257 24.30 -6.59 15.23
C ILE A 257 25.75 -6.84 15.66
N ASN A 258 26.57 -5.79 15.68
CA ASN A 258 27.92 -5.84 16.23
C ASN A 258 27.85 -5.92 17.75
#